data_06373651259bc7bdf39d19a63fc73198
#
_entry.id   06373651259bc7bdf39d19a63fc73198
#
_cell.length_a   1.000
_cell.length_b   1.000
_cell.length_c   1.000
_cell.angle_alpha   90.00
_cell.angle_beta   90.00
_cell.angle_gamma   90.00
#
_symmetry.space_group_name_H-M   'P 1'
#
loop_
_entity.id
_entity.type
_entity.pdbx_description
1 polymer ?
#
loop_
_entity_poly.entity_id
_entity_poly.type
_entity_poly.pdbx_seq_one_letter_code
_entity_poly.pdbx_strand_id
1 'polypeptide(L)'
;MQWGVSSGVKQNNRAEYLRELPLTDENMSMICNKFRLDYNIASDMVFIRTPFSGWIVHIQNDRVTKLRHENYRQRRDEALKIHKKCFEGYHKQKLPSSRFYDVVSYIKYHDEGMLKRLGDKRSRIDIILDRIREQKAENMI
;
A
#
# COMPACT_ATOMS: atom_id res chain seq x y z
N MET A 1 -7.92 -31.63 -16.10
CA MET A 1 -7.61 -30.28 -15.62
C MET A 1 -8.59 -29.85 -14.55
N GLN A 2 -8.09 -29.35 -13.49
CA GLN A 2 -8.93 -29.06 -12.33
C GLN A 2 -9.24 -27.59 -12.15
N TRP A 3 -9.18 -26.88 -13.23
CA TRP A 3 -9.34 -25.42 -13.18
C TRP A 3 -10.66 -24.99 -12.55
N GLY A 4 -11.72 -25.69 -12.87
CA GLY A 4 -13.02 -25.35 -12.36
C GLY A 4 -13.32 -25.88 -10.97
N VAL A 5 -12.46 -26.76 -10.45
CA VAL A 5 -12.72 -27.40 -9.17
C VAL A 5 -12.36 -26.46 -8.04
N SER A 6 -13.34 -26.04 -7.28
CA SER A 6 -13.17 -25.25 -6.06
C SER A 6 -12.25 -24.06 -6.23
N SER A 7 -12.76 -23.02 -6.87
CA SER A 7 -12.00 -21.78 -7.03
C SER A 7 -11.61 -21.17 -5.68
N GLY A 8 -12.40 -21.41 -4.62
CA GLY A 8 -12.05 -20.95 -3.28
C GLY A 8 -10.77 -21.58 -2.75
N VAL A 9 -10.61 -22.88 -2.97
CA VAL A 9 -9.40 -23.59 -2.55
C VAL A 9 -8.19 -23.07 -3.34
N LYS A 10 -8.37 -22.81 -4.62
CA LYS A 10 -7.32 -22.24 -5.43
C LYS A 10 -6.87 -20.88 -4.93
N GLN A 11 -7.80 -20.03 -4.55
CA GLN A 11 -7.46 -18.71 -4.05
C GLN A 11 -6.67 -18.80 -2.74
N ASN A 12 -7.05 -19.71 -1.85
CA ASN A 12 -6.34 -19.90 -0.61
C ASN A 12 -4.93 -20.41 -0.86
N ASN A 13 -4.78 -21.41 -1.74
CA ASN A 13 -3.48 -21.93 -2.11
C ASN A 13 -2.61 -20.85 -2.76
N ARG A 14 -3.22 -20.00 -3.56
CA ARG A 14 -2.50 -18.92 -4.20
C ARG A 14 -1.98 -17.90 -3.19
N ALA A 15 -2.79 -17.56 -2.19
CA ALA A 15 -2.35 -16.66 -1.14
C ALA A 15 -1.17 -17.23 -0.36
N GLU A 16 -1.25 -18.49 0.00
CA GLU A 16 -0.15 -19.15 0.69
C GLU A 16 1.11 -19.22 -0.18
N TYR A 17 0.93 -19.54 -1.44
CA TYR A 17 2.04 -19.57 -2.39
C TYR A 17 2.71 -18.20 -2.46
N LEU A 18 1.93 -17.12 -2.57
CA LEU A 18 2.47 -15.78 -2.66
C LEU A 18 3.20 -15.35 -1.39
N ARG A 19 2.75 -15.83 -0.23
CA ARG A 19 3.41 -15.53 1.04
C ARG A 19 4.80 -16.15 1.13
N GLU A 20 4.99 -17.28 0.48
CA GLU A 20 6.24 -18.03 0.57
C GLU A 20 7.25 -17.67 -0.52
N LEU A 21 6.89 -16.79 -1.45
CA LEU A 21 7.78 -16.41 -2.52
C LEU A 21 9.02 -15.66 -2.00
N PRO A 22 10.19 -15.93 -2.59
CA PRO A 22 11.35 -15.10 -2.32
C PRO A 22 11.07 -13.64 -2.69
N LEU A 23 11.65 -12.71 -1.98
CA LEU A 23 11.39 -11.29 -2.21
C LEU A 23 12.31 -10.72 -3.29
N THR A 24 12.16 -11.23 -4.49
CA THR A 24 12.78 -10.63 -5.67
C THR A 24 11.95 -9.44 -6.11
N ASP A 25 12.56 -8.55 -6.89
CA ASP A 25 11.84 -7.39 -7.43
C ASP A 25 10.62 -7.83 -8.21
N GLU A 26 10.75 -8.91 -9.01
CA GLU A 26 9.63 -9.42 -9.79
C GLU A 26 8.48 -9.90 -8.93
N ASN A 27 8.79 -10.66 -7.90
CA ASN A 27 7.75 -11.19 -7.01
C ASN A 27 7.09 -10.10 -6.21
N MET A 28 7.85 -9.13 -5.72
CA MET A 28 7.29 -7.99 -5.00
C MET A 28 6.41 -7.14 -5.90
N SER A 29 6.84 -6.93 -7.15
CA SER A 29 6.03 -6.21 -8.13
C SER A 29 4.72 -6.92 -8.40
N MET A 30 4.77 -8.23 -8.58
CA MET A 30 3.57 -9.02 -8.82
C MET A 30 2.58 -8.91 -7.66
N ILE A 31 3.08 -8.95 -6.44
CA ILE A 31 2.22 -8.84 -5.26
C ILE A 31 1.59 -7.45 -5.18
N CYS A 32 2.38 -6.39 -5.38
CA CYS A 32 1.84 -5.04 -5.36
C CYS A 32 0.81 -4.82 -6.45
N ASN A 33 1.05 -5.35 -7.65
CA ASN A 33 0.11 -5.23 -8.76
C ASN A 33 -1.18 -5.99 -8.49
N LYS A 34 -1.09 -7.13 -7.81
CA LYS A 34 -2.28 -7.88 -7.43
C LYS A 34 -3.23 -7.04 -6.59
N PHE A 35 -2.70 -6.21 -5.70
CA PHE A 35 -3.49 -5.34 -4.86
C PHE A 35 -3.71 -3.96 -5.48
N ARG A 36 -3.25 -3.75 -6.72
CA ARG A 36 -3.41 -2.49 -7.45
C ARG A 36 -2.85 -1.29 -6.70
N LEU A 37 -1.70 -1.49 -6.10
CA LEU A 37 -1.01 -0.43 -5.38
C LEU A 37 0.07 0.19 -6.25
N ASP A 38 0.25 1.48 -6.10
CA ASP A 38 1.34 2.21 -6.72
C ASP A 38 2.59 2.00 -5.87
N TYR A 39 3.69 1.59 -6.49
CA TYR A 39 4.88 1.19 -5.75
C TYR A 39 6.16 1.56 -6.49
N ASN A 40 7.25 1.59 -5.73
CA ASN A 40 8.59 1.78 -6.28
C ASN A 40 9.56 0.97 -5.42
N ILE A 41 10.34 0.10 -6.06
CA ILE A 41 11.31 -0.75 -5.37
C ILE A 41 12.69 -0.11 -5.47
N ALA A 42 13.34 0.07 -4.35
CA ALA A 42 14.65 0.68 -4.30
C ALA A 42 15.52 -0.09 -3.30
N SER A 43 16.38 -0.95 -3.82
CA SER A 43 17.32 -1.75 -3.02
C SER A 43 16.58 -2.59 -1.96
N ASP A 44 16.69 -2.24 -0.70
CA ASP A 44 16.11 -2.98 0.41
C ASP A 44 14.80 -2.35 0.92
N MET A 45 14.20 -1.48 0.13
CA MET A 45 12.96 -0.80 0.51
C MET A 45 11.95 -0.81 -0.62
N VAL A 46 10.69 -0.90 -0.26
CA VAL A 46 9.58 -0.74 -1.20
C VAL A 46 8.73 0.42 -0.72
N PHE A 47 8.58 1.41 -1.59
CA PHE A 47 7.72 2.56 -1.34
C PHE A 47 6.36 2.27 -1.93
N ILE A 48 5.33 2.37 -1.13
CA ILE A 48 3.96 2.15 -1.59
C ILE A 48 3.17 3.42 -1.32
N ARG A 49 2.45 3.86 -2.34
CA ARG A 49 1.65 5.07 -2.24
C ARG A 49 0.20 4.76 -2.54
N THR A 50 -0.67 5.25 -1.69
CA THR A 50 -2.11 5.11 -1.84
C THR A 50 -2.72 6.50 -1.90
N PRO A 51 -4.02 6.66 -2.23
CA PRO A 51 -4.64 7.98 -2.19
C PRO A 51 -4.62 8.64 -0.80
N PHE A 52 -4.46 7.87 0.25
CA PHE A 52 -4.51 8.39 1.62
C PHE A 52 -3.16 8.53 2.28
N SER A 53 -2.19 7.73 1.88
CA SER A 53 -0.99 7.58 2.67
C SER A 53 0.18 7.07 1.85
N GLY A 54 1.36 7.25 2.41
CA GLY A 54 2.58 6.67 1.89
C GLY A 54 3.12 5.66 2.88
N TRP A 55 3.77 4.64 2.38
CA TRP A 55 4.30 3.54 3.17
C TRP A 55 5.71 3.23 2.73
N ILE A 56 6.55 2.87 3.68
CA ILE A 56 7.90 2.38 3.40
C ILE A 56 8.03 1.01 4.05
N VAL A 57 8.28 0.00 3.21
CA VAL A 57 8.45 -1.38 3.64
C VAL A 57 9.94 -1.69 3.55
N HIS A 58 10.54 -2.00 4.68
CA HIS A 58 11.97 -2.36 4.74
C HIS A 58 12.13 -3.86 4.64
N ILE A 59 13.01 -4.29 3.74
CA ILE A 59 13.24 -5.71 3.44
C ILE A 59 14.65 -6.09 3.83
N GLN A 60 14.79 -7.25 4.46
CA GLN A 60 16.09 -7.83 4.78
C GLN A 60 15.96 -9.34 4.87
N ASN A 61 16.84 -10.06 4.19
CA ASN A 61 16.85 -11.52 4.20
C ASN A 61 15.49 -12.15 3.87
N ASP A 62 14.87 -11.67 2.78
CA ASP A 62 13.56 -12.14 2.33
C ASP A 62 12.44 -11.97 3.35
N ARG A 63 12.58 -11.00 4.24
CA ARG A 63 11.56 -10.70 5.24
C ARG A 63 11.37 -9.20 5.35
N VAL A 64 10.16 -8.81 5.72
CA VAL A 64 9.89 -7.42 6.09
C VAL A 64 10.35 -7.22 7.53
N THR A 65 11.20 -6.24 7.73
CA THR A 65 11.76 -5.97 9.05
C THR A 65 11.17 -4.74 9.72
N LYS A 66 10.60 -3.83 8.93
CA LYS A 66 10.08 -2.58 9.45
C LYS A 66 9.04 -2.01 8.49
N LEU A 67 8.04 -1.36 9.04
CA LEU A 67 7.01 -0.69 8.26
C LEU A 67 6.87 0.73 8.80
N ARG A 68 6.89 1.70 7.88
CA ARG A 68 6.66 3.11 8.19
C ARG A 68 5.48 3.63 7.41
N HIS A 69 4.78 4.59 7.98
CA HIS A 69 3.53 5.08 7.43
C HIS A 69 3.44 6.60 7.59
N GLU A 70 2.97 7.27 6.54
CA GLU A 70 2.70 8.69 6.55
C GLU A 70 1.27 8.93 6.07
N ASN A 71 0.54 9.75 6.79
CA ASN A 71 -0.84 10.07 6.43
C ASN A 71 -0.87 11.33 5.56
N TYR A 72 -1.33 11.19 4.31
CA TYR A 72 -1.39 12.31 3.37
C TYR A 72 -2.40 13.38 3.76
N ARG A 73 -3.42 12.99 4.49
CA ARG A 73 -4.42 13.96 4.93
C ARG A 73 -3.81 15.01 5.84
N GLN A 74 -2.99 14.57 6.79
CA GLN A 74 -2.26 15.47 7.67
C GLN A 74 -1.29 16.31 6.87
N ARG A 75 -0.59 15.68 5.94
CA ARG A 75 0.34 16.32 5.05
C ARG A 75 -0.30 17.43 4.24
N ARG A 76 -1.53 17.21 3.77
CA ARG A 76 -2.25 18.21 2.99
C ARG A 76 -2.53 19.46 3.81
N ASP A 77 -2.97 19.29 5.06
CA ASP A 77 -3.23 20.41 5.93
C ASP A 77 -1.95 21.21 6.20
N GLU A 78 -0.85 20.51 6.35
CA GLU A 78 0.44 21.12 6.55
C GLU A 78 0.95 21.83 5.29
N ALA A 79 0.65 21.29 4.11
CA ALA A 79 1.07 21.90 2.85
C ALA A 79 0.50 23.30 2.65
N LEU A 80 -0.66 23.59 3.24
CA LEU A 80 -1.25 24.93 3.19
C LEU A 80 -0.53 25.90 4.12
N LYS A 81 0.23 25.40 5.06
CA LYS A 81 0.93 26.20 6.06
C LYS A 81 2.43 26.09 5.93
N ILE A 82 2.96 24.88 5.95
CA ILE A 82 4.40 24.64 6.01
C ILE A 82 4.74 23.36 5.24
N HIS A 83 5.29 23.50 4.07
CA HIS A 83 5.63 22.34 3.22
C HIS A 83 6.66 21.39 3.84
N LYS A 84 7.59 21.91 4.61
CA LYS A 84 8.69 21.10 5.14
C LYS A 84 8.25 19.93 6.01
N LYS A 85 7.07 20.01 6.59
CA LYS A 85 6.56 18.91 7.43
C LYS A 85 6.09 17.71 6.65
N CYS A 86 6.03 17.80 5.33
CA CYS A 86 5.60 16.69 4.50
C CYS A 86 6.49 15.45 4.65
N PHE A 87 7.74 15.64 5.01
CA PHE A 87 8.69 14.54 5.13
C PHE A 87 8.89 14.06 6.56
N GLU A 88 8.25 14.69 7.52
CA GLU A 88 8.32 14.29 8.92
C GLU A 88 7.17 13.38 9.32
N GLY A 89 6.28 13.07 8.37
CA GLY A 89 5.07 12.32 8.65
C GLY A 89 5.26 10.84 8.84
N TYR A 90 6.36 10.29 8.34
CA TYR A 90 6.58 8.84 8.44
C TYR A 90 6.87 8.44 9.88
N HIS A 91 6.08 7.53 10.39
CA HIS A 91 6.25 6.98 11.72
C HIS A 91 6.22 5.46 11.66
N LYS A 92 6.79 4.84 12.67
CA LYS A 92 6.86 3.40 12.73
C LYS A 92 5.47 2.80 12.93
N GLN A 93 5.17 1.77 12.15
CA GLN A 93 3.91 1.05 12.21
C GLN A 93 4.16 -0.38 12.66
N LYS A 94 3.23 -0.94 13.40
CA LYS A 94 3.34 -2.33 13.82
C LYS A 94 3.24 -3.25 12.60
N LEU A 95 4.15 -4.21 12.51
CA LEU A 95 4.13 -5.19 11.43
C LEU A 95 3.00 -6.20 11.65
N PRO A 96 2.14 -6.43 10.65
CA PRO A 96 1.19 -7.54 10.74
C PRO A 96 1.87 -8.90 10.69
N SER A 97 2.96 -9.00 9.94
CA SER A 97 3.81 -10.18 9.90
C SER A 97 5.12 -9.79 9.22
N SER A 98 6.06 -10.73 9.14
CA SER A 98 7.32 -10.50 8.43
C SER A 98 7.23 -10.83 6.95
N ARG A 99 6.08 -11.25 6.46
CA ARG A 99 5.88 -11.64 5.07
C ARG A 99 5.37 -10.46 4.25
N PHE A 100 5.98 -10.24 3.12
CA PHE A 100 5.66 -9.11 2.26
C PHE A 100 4.19 -9.12 1.81
N TYR A 101 3.68 -10.28 1.44
CA TYR A 101 2.27 -10.41 1.04
C TYR A 101 1.33 -9.89 2.13
N ASP A 102 1.58 -10.28 3.37
CA ASP A 102 0.72 -9.87 4.48
C ASP A 102 0.79 -8.37 4.73
N VAL A 103 1.99 -7.80 4.58
CA VAL A 103 2.18 -6.36 4.75
C VAL A 103 1.45 -5.57 3.67
N VAL A 104 1.57 -5.99 2.41
CA VAL A 104 0.89 -5.33 1.30
C VAL A 104 -0.62 -5.45 1.43
N SER A 105 -1.10 -6.62 1.82
CA SER A 105 -2.51 -6.84 2.10
C SER A 105 -3.01 -5.92 3.21
N TYR A 106 -2.24 -5.79 4.27
CA TYR A 106 -2.56 -4.88 5.38
C TYR A 106 -2.68 -3.43 4.90
N ILE A 107 -1.75 -2.99 4.07
CA ILE A 107 -1.77 -1.63 3.53
C ILE A 107 -3.07 -1.40 2.74
N LYS A 108 -3.43 -2.36 1.90
CA LYS A 108 -4.64 -2.27 1.09
C LYS A 108 -5.89 -2.16 1.96
N TYR A 109 -6.01 -3.03 2.95
CA TYR A 109 -7.18 -3.04 3.82
C TYR A 109 -7.22 -1.85 4.76
N HIS A 110 -6.08 -1.33 5.14
CA HIS A 110 -6.00 -0.11 5.93
C HIS A 110 -6.68 1.04 5.17
N ASP A 111 -6.38 1.17 3.89
CA ASP A 111 -6.96 2.22 3.06
C ASP A 111 -8.46 2.01 2.85
N GLU A 112 -8.88 0.76 2.64
CA GLU A 112 -10.30 0.46 2.52
C GLU A 112 -11.05 0.78 3.80
N GLY A 113 -10.44 0.51 4.94
CA GLY A 113 -10.99 0.88 6.23
C GLY A 113 -11.13 2.38 6.39
N MET A 114 -10.16 3.14 5.91
CA MET A 114 -10.24 4.60 5.89
C MET A 114 -11.39 5.08 5.03
N LEU A 115 -11.54 4.50 3.84
CA LEU A 115 -12.67 4.82 2.96
C LEU A 115 -14.01 4.58 3.64
N LYS A 116 -14.15 3.47 4.32
CA LYS A 116 -15.37 3.14 5.05
C LYS A 116 -15.67 4.16 6.13
N ARG A 117 -14.67 4.52 6.91
CA ARG A 117 -14.84 5.51 7.98
C ARG A 117 -15.20 6.88 7.44
N LEU A 118 -14.72 7.21 6.26
CA LEU A 118 -15.02 8.49 5.61
C LEU A 118 -16.30 8.43 4.78
N GLY A 119 -16.86 7.24 4.59
CA GLY A 119 -18.01 7.03 3.72
C GLY A 119 -19.24 7.82 4.08
N ASP A 120 -19.41 8.14 5.36
CA ASP A 120 -20.54 8.94 5.82
C ASP A 120 -20.35 10.43 5.53
N LYS A 121 -19.17 10.83 5.06
CA LYS A 121 -18.87 12.23 4.76
C LYS A 121 -18.48 12.37 3.30
N ARG A 122 -19.48 12.66 2.49
CA ARG A 122 -19.33 12.72 1.04
C ARG A 122 -18.22 13.67 0.60
N SER A 123 -18.07 14.80 1.27
CA SER A 123 -17.04 15.76 0.93
C SER A 123 -15.62 15.19 1.01
N ARG A 124 -15.40 14.26 1.92
CA ARG A 124 -14.08 13.63 2.06
C ARG A 124 -13.80 12.65 0.94
N ILE A 125 -14.82 11.94 0.50
CA ILE A 125 -14.69 11.04 -0.64
C ILE A 125 -14.35 11.85 -1.89
N ASP A 126 -15.00 12.99 -2.07
CA ASP A 126 -14.73 13.88 -3.20
C ASP A 126 -13.26 14.35 -3.18
N ILE A 127 -12.75 14.70 -2.02
CA ILE A 127 -11.34 15.09 -1.86
C ILE A 127 -10.42 13.96 -2.28
N ILE A 128 -10.74 12.74 -1.89
CA ILE A 128 -9.93 11.58 -2.23
C ILE A 128 -9.94 11.34 -3.74
N LEU A 129 -11.12 11.42 -4.34
CA LEU A 129 -11.25 11.25 -5.78
C LEU A 129 -10.48 12.33 -6.55
N ASP A 130 -10.52 13.56 -6.07
CA ASP A 130 -9.75 14.64 -6.66
C ASP A 130 -8.26 14.37 -6.56
N ARG A 131 -7.80 13.86 -5.44
CA ARG A 131 -6.40 13.52 -5.26
C ARG A 131 -5.95 12.41 -6.22
N ILE A 132 -6.80 11.43 -6.43
CA ILE A 132 -6.52 10.36 -7.40
C ILE A 132 -6.39 10.96 -8.80
N ARG A 133 -7.28 11.86 -9.17
CA ARG A 133 -7.23 12.54 -10.46
C ARG A 133 -5.96 13.37 -10.62
N GLU A 134 -5.56 14.07 -9.57
CA GLU A 134 -4.33 14.84 -9.56
C GLU A 134 -3.11 13.97 -9.78
N GLN A 135 -3.05 12.82 -9.12
CA GLN A 135 -1.95 11.89 -9.29
C GLN A 135 -1.89 11.36 -10.71
N LYS A 136 -3.04 11.05 -11.31
CA LYS A 136 -3.10 10.60 -12.69
C LYS A 136 -2.64 11.69 -13.65
N ALA A 137 -3.04 12.92 -13.39
CA ALA A 137 -2.65 14.06 -14.23
C ALA A 137 -1.13 14.26 -14.16
N GLU A 138 -0.55 14.18 -12.98
CA GLU A 138 0.89 14.29 -12.81
C GLU A 138 1.64 13.18 -13.57
N ASN A 139 1.11 11.98 -13.54
CA ASN A 139 1.73 10.86 -14.22
C ASN A 139 1.62 10.95 -15.74
N MET A 140 0.68 11.73 -16.23
CA MET A 140 0.49 11.95 -17.67
C MET A 140 1.39 13.03 -18.25
N ILE A 141 1.96 13.86 -17.43
CA ILE A 141 2.88 14.92 -17.84
C ILE A 141 4.30 14.38 -17.89
#